data_e68f2e312e1730f1f9a954a401a40598
#
_entry.id   e68f2e312e1730f1f9a954a401a40598
#
_cell.length_a   1.000
_cell.length_b   1.000
_cell.length_c   1.000
_cell.angle_alpha   90.00
_cell.angle_beta   90.00
_cell.angle_gamma   90.00
#
_symmetry.space_group_name_H-M   'P 1'
#
loop_
_entity.id
_entity.type
_entity.pdbx_description
1 polymer ?
#
loop_
_entity_poly.entity_id
_entity_poly.type
_entity_poly.pdbx_seq_one_letter_code
_entity_poly.pdbx_strand_id
1 'polypeptide(L)'
;MGSGTGMALRGLQFFIRAIQFCCAAIVLALFSYFLATLHNHNMSIGMWVRAVEGISGVGVLYTILALLMLCCIPGRSFPSFFMMVLDVAFIGGFIYIAAVNRGGASSCNGEVDTAFGKGNADTNVVDNGNGGITALPSLRQACKMETACLAVSIVAV
;
A
#
# COMPACT_ATOMS: atom_id res chain seq x y z
N MET A 1 34.24 -11.84 20.96
CA MET A 1 33.20 -12.60 20.19
C MET A 1 31.95 -11.78 19.95
N GLY A 2 32.00 -10.54 19.44
CA GLY A 2 30.87 -9.65 19.31
C GLY A 2 30.65 -8.99 17.93
N SER A 3 31.61 -9.18 16.98
CA SER A 3 31.55 -8.48 15.69
C SER A 3 30.53 -9.09 14.70
N GLY A 4 30.36 -10.40 14.70
CA GLY A 4 29.48 -11.10 13.77
C GLY A 4 28.01 -10.90 14.04
N THR A 5 27.61 -10.84 15.31
CA THR A 5 26.21 -10.65 15.72
C THR A 5 25.68 -9.27 15.33
N GLY A 6 26.50 -8.23 15.46
CA GLY A 6 26.11 -6.87 15.06
C GLY A 6 25.91 -6.71 13.55
N MET A 7 26.70 -7.40 12.74
CA MET A 7 26.58 -7.38 11.28
C MET A 7 25.36 -8.16 10.81
N ALA A 8 25.06 -9.30 11.43
CA ALA A 8 23.86 -10.09 11.14
C ALA A 8 22.57 -9.33 11.48
N LEU A 9 22.51 -8.64 12.63
CA LEU A 9 21.36 -7.83 13.03
C LEU A 9 21.12 -6.65 12.08
N ARG A 10 22.19 -5.99 11.62
CA ARG A 10 22.07 -4.90 10.63
C ARG A 10 21.56 -5.42 9.28
N GLY A 11 22.06 -6.57 8.82
CA GLY A 11 21.58 -7.21 7.61
C GLY A 11 20.11 -7.59 7.68
N LEU A 12 19.67 -8.15 8.80
CA LEU A 12 18.26 -8.48 9.03
C LEU A 12 17.37 -7.22 9.03
N GLN A 13 17.82 -6.15 9.70
CA GLN A 13 17.08 -4.89 9.74
C GLN A 13 16.97 -4.25 8.35
N PHE A 14 18.02 -4.28 7.56
CA PHE A 14 18.00 -3.81 6.17
C PHE A 14 17.00 -4.62 5.32
N PHE A 15 17.01 -5.95 5.48
CA PHE A 15 16.11 -6.84 4.76
C PHE A 15 14.64 -6.58 5.09
N ILE A 16 14.30 -6.40 6.37
CA ILE A 16 12.93 -6.05 6.80
C ILE A 16 12.51 -4.72 6.19
N ARG A 17 13.38 -3.69 6.21
CA ARG A 17 13.10 -2.38 5.60
C ARG A 17 12.89 -2.45 4.09
N ALA A 18 13.65 -3.29 3.41
CA ALA A 18 13.48 -3.52 1.98
C ALA A 18 12.11 -4.15 1.67
N ILE A 19 11.66 -5.12 2.46
CA ILE A 19 10.32 -5.71 2.32
C ILE A 19 9.24 -4.65 2.57
N GLN A 20 9.34 -3.86 3.64
CA GLN A 20 8.38 -2.79 3.94
C GLN A 20 8.31 -1.76 2.82
N PHE A 21 9.45 -1.39 2.23
CA PHE A 21 9.49 -0.51 1.06
C PHE A 21 8.76 -1.11 -0.13
N CYS A 22 9.04 -2.38 -0.46
CA CYS A 22 8.35 -3.06 -1.57
C CYS A 22 6.84 -3.13 -1.35
N CYS A 23 6.40 -3.45 -0.13
CA CYS A 23 4.99 -3.50 0.23
C CYS A 23 4.32 -2.12 0.05
N ALA A 24 4.92 -1.05 0.58
CA ALA A 24 4.41 0.30 0.46
C ALA A 24 4.35 0.76 -1.01
N ALA A 25 5.37 0.45 -1.80
CA ALA A 25 5.44 0.79 -3.22
C ALA A 25 4.37 0.08 -4.06
N ILE A 26 4.08 -1.19 -3.76
CA ILE A 26 3.01 -1.96 -4.43
C ILE A 26 1.65 -1.33 -4.14
N VAL A 27 1.34 -1.05 -2.87
CA VAL A 27 0.08 -0.41 -2.49
C VAL A 27 -0.05 0.95 -3.14
N LEU A 28 1.01 1.77 -3.11
CA LEU A 28 1.03 3.08 -3.75
C LEU A 28 0.75 2.97 -5.25
N ALA A 29 1.42 2.08 -5.96
CA ALA A 29 1.24 1.89 -7.40
C ALA A 29 -0.20 1.47 -7.77
N LEU A 30 -0.79 0.55 -7.01
CA LEU A 30 -2.17 0.08 -7.24
C LEU A 30 -3.20 1.19 -6.99
N PHE A 31 -3.04 1.94 -5.89
CA PHE A 31 -3.97 3.02 -5.57
C PHE A 31 -3.78 4.25 -6.46
N SER A 32 -2.55 4.56 -6.89
CA SER A 32 -2.30 5.57 -7.93
C SER A 32 -3.01 5.22 -9.24
N TYR A 33 -2.99 3.94 -9.62
CA TYR A 33 -3.75 3.46 -10.77
C TYR A 33 -5.26 3.64 -10.58
N PHE A 34 -5.81 3.28 -9.40
CA PHE A 34 -7.23 3.48 -9.10
C PHE A 34 -7.60 4.96 -9.16
N LEU A 35 -6.79 5.82 -8.54
CA LEU A 35 -7.03 7.26 -8.50
C LEU A 35 -6.98 7.88 -9.91
N ALA A 36 -5.99 7.52 -10.72
CA ALA A 36 -5.85 7.98 -12.08
C ALA A 36 -7.05 7.55 -12.95
N THR A 37 -7.48 6.28 -12.82
CA THR A 37 -8.63 5.76 -13.57
C THR A 37 -9.93 6.45 -13.16
N LEU A 38 -10.21 6.59 -11.87
CA LEU A 38 -11.40 7.28 -11.37
C LEU A 38 -11.43 8.75 -11.81
N HIS A 39 -10.27 9.43 -11.77
CA HIS A 39 -10.17 10.82 -12.20
C HIS A 39 -10.39 10.97 -13.71
N ASN A 40 -9.78 10.12 -14.54
CA ASN A 40 -9.89 10.19 -16.00
C ASN A 40 -11.32 9.93 -16.50
N HIS A 41 -12.11 9.15 -15.76
CA HIS A 41 -13.49 8.85 -16.11
C HIS A 41 -14.52 9.71 -15.35
N ASN A 42 -14.09 10.81 -14.70
CA ASN A 42 -14.95 11.71 -13.92
C ASN A 42 -15.82 10.99 -12.88
N MET A 43 -15.34 9.89 -12.32
CA MET A 43 -16.00 9.13 -11.28
C MET A 43 -15.75 9.75 -9.90
N SER A 44 -16.69 9.59 -8.97
CA SER A 44 -16.51 10.06 -7.60
C SER A 44 -15.41 9.29 -6.88
N ILE A 45 -14.35 10.00 -6.45
CA ILE A 45 -13.24 9.40 -5.72
C ILE A 45 -13.60 9.34 -4.24
N GLY A 46 -13.70 8.14 -3.69
CA GLY A 46 -13.95 7.92 -2.27
C GLY A 46 -12.82 8.50 -1.40
N MET A 47 -13.19 9.11 -0.26
CA MET A 47 -12.19 9.68 0.66
C MET A 47 -11.19 8.63 1.16
N TRP A 48 -11.61 7.39 1.33
CA TRP A 48 -10.75 6.30 1.76
C TRP A 48 -9.67 5.95 0.72
N VAL A 49 -9.96 6.04 -0.58
CA VAL A 49 -8.98 5.82 -1.66
C VAL A 49 -7.85 6.85 -1.57
N ARG A 50 -8.19 8.12 -1.36
CA ARG A 50 -7.20 9.20 -1.15
C ARG A 50 -6.41 9.01 0.13
N ALA A 51 -7.05 8.52 1.20
CA ALA A 51 -6.37 8.25 2.46
C ALA A 51 -5.33 7.13 2.30
N VAL A 52 -5.68 6.03 1.63
CA VAL A 52 -4.74 4.93 1.36
C VAL A 52 -3.57 5.39 0.51
N GLU A 53 -3.83 6.17 -0.55
CA GLU A 53 -2.79 6.78 -1.40
C GLU A 53 -1.83 7.63 -0.57
N GLY A 54 -2.36 8.52 0.29
CA GLY A 54 -1.55 9.36 1.16
C GLY A 54 -0.70 8.56 2.15
N ILE A 55 -1.29 7.57 2.83
CA ILE A 55 -0.60 6.72 3.81
C ILE A 55 0.50 5.91 3.14
N SER A 56 0.23 5.30 1.98
CA SER A 56 1.24 4.51 1.25
C SER A 56 2.36 5.39 0.71
N GLY A 57 2.07 6.61 0.24
CA GLY A 57 3.06 7.58 -0.19
C GLY A 57 4.00 8.01 0.94
N VAL A 58 3.45 8.36 2.10
CA VAL A 58 4.24 8.65 3.31
C VAL A 58 5.05 7.42 3.74
N GLY A 59 4.47 6.22 3.64
CA GLY A 59 5.14 4.95 3.94
C GLY A 59 6.37 4.72 3.05
N VAL A 60 6.27 4.98 1.74
CA VAL A 60 7.40 4.88 0.80
C VAL A 60 8.49 5.88 1.15
N LEU A 61 8.15 7.15 1.40
CA LEU A 61 9.13 8.17 1.80
C LEU A 61 9.82 7.80 3.10
N TYR A 62 9.06 7.33 4.08
CA TYR A 62 9.61 6.87 5.36
C TYR A 62 10.60 5.73 5.20
N THR A 63 10.26 4.70 4.42
CA THR A 63 11.14 3.53 4.22
C THR A 63 12.40 3.88 3.45
N ILE A 64 12.33 4.81 2.48
CA ILE A 64 13.52 5.35 1.80
C ILE A 64 14.42 6.06 2.80
N LEU A 65 13.89 6.97 3.63
CA LEU A 65 14.66 7.67 4.65
C LEU A 65 15.28 6.69 5.66
N ALA A 66 14.54 5.66 6.07
CA ALA A 66 15.04 4.63 6.97
C ALA A 66 16.22 3.86 6.37
N LEU A 67 16.12 3.47 5.09
CA LEU A 67 17.22 2.81 4.37
C LEU A 67 18.46 3.71 4.22
N LEU A 68 18.26 4.99 3.90
CA LEU A 68 19.34 5.95 3.80
C LEU A 68 20.04 6.17 5.15
N MET A 69 19.28 6.25 6.25
CA MET A 69 19.85 6.37 7.61
C MET A 69 20.67 5.14 8.01
N LEU A 70 20.20 3.94 7.66
CA LEU A 70 20.94 2.71 7.91
C LEU A 70 22.28 2.65 7.14
N CYS A 71 22.30 3.18 5.91
CA CYS A 71 23.49 3.20 5.06
C CYS A 71 24.49 4.30 5.45
N CYS A 72 24.00 5.52 5.78
CA CYS A 72 24.85 6.71 5.86
C CYS A 72 25.28 7.07 7.28
N ILE A 73 24.52 6.69 8.33
CA ILE A 73 24.77 7.14 9.70
C ILE A 73 24.75 5.96 10.70
N PRO A 74 25.78 5.11 10.70
CA PRO A 74 25.89 4.06 11.69
C PRO A 74 26.25 4.63 13.06
N GLY A 75 25.38 4.42 14.06
CA GLY A 75 25.78 4.55 15.48
C GLY A 75 25.31 5.78 16.26
N ARG A 76 24.36 6.58 15.77
CA ARG A 76 23.76 7.65 16.56
C ARG A 76 22.45 7.22 17.25
N SER A 77 22.38 7.36 18.57
CA SER A 77 21.20 6.96 19.39
C SER A 77 19.99 7.86 19.20
N PHE A 78 20.18 9.10 18.77
CA PHE A 78 19.08 10.08 18.65
C PHE A 78 18.03 9.74 17.55
N PRO A 79 18.40 9.25 16.36
CA PRO A 79 17.44 8.84 15.36
C PRO A 79 16.66 7.57 15.74
N SER A 80 17.15 6.76 16.69
CA SER A 80 16.52 5.46 17.03
C SER A 80 15.13 5.62 17.63
N PHE A 81 14.93 6.57 18.54
CA PHE A 81 13.61 6.82 19.15
C PHE A 81 12.59 7.33 18.12
N PHE A 82 13.02 8.28 17.28
CA PHE A 82 12.17 8.83 16.23
C PHE A 82 11.76 7.76 15.20
N MET A 83 12.70 6.88 14.83
CA MET A 83 12.42 5.76 13.94
C MET A 83 11.43 4.78 14.56
N MET A 84 11.52 4.50 15.86
CA MET A 84 10.56 3.63 16.57
C MET A 84 9.14 4.21 16.56
N VAL A 85 8.97 5.52 16.77
CA VAL A 85 7.66 6.18 16.69
C VAL A 85 7.09 6.09 15.27
N LEU A 86 7.93 6.32 14.27
CA LEU A 86 7.53 6.20 12.86
C LEU A 86 7.18 4.76 12.46
N ASP A 87 7.85 3.76 13.04
CA ASP A 87 7.51 2.35 12.86
C ASP A 87 6.11 2.03 13.39
N VAL A 88 5.77 2.52 14.57
CA VAL A 88 4.43 2.35 15.14
C VAL A 88 3.37 3.03 14.25
N ALA A 89 3.67 4.23 13.75
CA ALA A 89 2.79 4.95 12.82
C ALA A 89 2.63 4.20 11.49
N PHE A 90 3.71 3.62 10.96
CA PHE A 90 3.70 2.79 9.75
C PHE A 90 2.81 1.55 9.94
N ILE A 91 2.99 0.82 11.03
CA ILE A 91 2.15 -0.34 11.39
C ILE A 91 0.67 0.07 11.46
N GLY A 92 0.35 1.15 12.19
CA GLY A 92 -1.01 1.67 12.28
C GLY A 92 -1.61 2.04 10.93
N GLY A 93 -0.83 2.68 10.06
CA GLY A 93 -1.23 3.00 8.69
C GLY A 93 -1.55 1.77 7.86
N PHE A 94 -0.72 0.73 7.92
CA PHE A 94 -0.94 -0.51 7.17
C PHE A 94 -2.08 -1.37 7.74
N ILE A 95 -2.32 -1.34 9.05
CA ILE A 95 -3.53 -1.92 9.66
C ILE A 95 -4.79 -1.21 9.12
N TYR A 96 -4.77 0.12 9.02
CA TYR A 96 -5.87 0.87 8.43
C TYR A 96 -6.09 0.47 6.96
N ILE A 97 -5.02 0.38 6.15
CA ILE A 97 -5.10 -0.05 4.74
C ILE A 97 -5.71 -1.46 4.65
N ALA A 98 -5.27 -2.40 5.48
CA ALA A 98 -5.82 -3.75 5.54
C ALA A 98 -7.32 -3.74 5.93
N ALA A 99 -7.71 -2.92 6.89
CA ALA A 99 -9.09 -2.81 7.34
C ALA A 99 -10.04 -2.27 6.25
N VAL A 100 -9.59 -1.29 5.46
CA VAL A 100 -10.42 -0.72 4.36
C VAL A 100 -10.50 -1.68 3.18
N ASN A 101 -9.43 -2.43 2.92
CA ASN A 101 -9.38 -3.42 1.83
C ASN A 101 -9.90 -4.81 2.23
N ARG A 102 -10.52 -4.95 3.42
CA ARG A 102 -11.07 -6.25 3.87
C ARG A 102 -12.12 -6.84 2.91
N GLY A 103 -12.78 -6.00 2.10
CA GLY A 103 -13.66 -6.47 1.02
C GLY A 103 -12.95 -7.38 0.01
N GLY A 104 -11.65 -7.16 -0.22
CA GLY A 104 -10.81 -8.02 -1.04
C GLY A 104 -10.54 -9.43 -0.46
N ALA A 105 -10.92 -9.69 0.79
CA ALA A 105 -10.89 -11.04 1.37
C ALA A 105 -12.02 -11.95 0.84
N SER A 106 -13.00 -11.39 0.11
CA SER A 106 -14.07 -12.15 -0.53
C SER A 106 -13.56 -12.90 -1.76
N SER A 107 -14.35 -13.88 -2.22
CA SER A 107 -13.99 -14.74 -3.36
C SER A 107 -13.95 -14.03 -4.72
N CYS A 108 -14.18 -12.72 -4.77
CA CYS A 108 -14.30 -11.93 -6.02
C CYS A 108 -15.26 -12.55 -7.06
N ASN A 109 -16.30 -13.24 -6.59
CA ASN A 109 -17.35 -13.84 -7.39
C ASN A 109 -18.72 -13.33 -6.87
N GLY A 110 -19.66 -13.03 -7.78
CA GLY A 110 -20.96 -12.48 -7.43
C GLY A 110 -20.90 -10.97 -7.18
N GLU A 111 -21.64 -10.46 -6.20
CA GLU A 111 -21.59 -9.05 -5.82
C GLU A 111 -20.30 -8.72 -5.08
N VAL A 112 -19.57 -7.73 -5.58
CA VAL A 112 -18.31 -7.22 -5.00
C VAL A 112 -18.44 -5.73 -4.73
N ASP A 113 -17.80 -5.30 -3.65
CA ASP A 113 -17.69 -3.89 -3.26
C ASP A 113 -16.23 -3.48 -3.43
N THR A 114 -15.97 -2.59 -4.39
CA THR A 114 -14.61 -2.20 -4.79
C THR A 114 -14.47 -0.68 -4.80
N ALA A 115 -13.24 -0.19 -5.00
CA ALA A 115 -12.95 1.22 -5.18
C ALA A 115 -13.74 1.88 -6.33
N PHE A 116 -14.19 1.08 -7.30
CA PHE A 116 -15.02 1.53 -8.44
C PHE A 116 -16.52 1.42 -8.20
N GLY A 117 -16.95 0.94 -7.04
CA GLY A 117 -18.34 0.77 -6.65
C GLY A 117 -18.75 -0.67 -6.42
N LYS A 118 -20.05 -0.85 -6.17
CA LYS A 118 -20.68 -2.15 -5.93
C LYS A 118 -21.30 -2.68 -7.20
N GLY A 119 -21.10 -3.95 -7.48
CA GLY A 119 -21.72 -4.58 -8.64
C GLY A 119 -21.33 -6.05 -8.78
N ASN A 120 -21.82 -6.70 -9.82
CA ASN A 120 -21.46 -8.07 -10.12
C ASN A 120 -20.02 -8.13 -10.66
N ALA A 121 -19.21 -9.05 -10.16
CA ALA A 121 -17.81 -9.23 -10.54
C ALA A 121 -17.60 -9.38 -12.06
N ASP A 122 -18.58 -9.92 -12.78
CA ASP A 122 -18.52 -10.13 -14.24
C ASP A 122 -18.91 -8.89 -15.05
N THR A 123 -19.38 -7.81 -14.41
CA THR A 123 -19.69 -6.56 -15.09
C THR A 123 -18.45 -5.68 -15.21
N ASN A 124 -18.30 -5.02 -16.36
CA ASN A 124 -17.31 -3.95 -16.50
C ASN A 124 -17.81 -2.71 -15.75
N VAL A 125 -16.88 -1.94 -15.19
CA VAL A 125 -17.23 -0.63 -14.62
C VAL A 125 -17.86 0.22 -15.71
N VAL A 126 -19.05 0.77 -15.43
CA VAL A 126 -19.79 1.58 -16.42
C VAL A 126 -19.11 2.94 -16.54
N ASP A 127 -18.66 3.25 -17.74
CA ASP A 127 -18.10 4.56 -18.09
C ASP A 127 -19.23 5.60 -18.18
N ASN A 128 -19.03 6.78 -17.58
CA ASN A 128 -19.95 7.91 -17.72
C ASN A 128 -19.84 8.64 -19.07
N GLY A 129 -19.30 7.98 -20.10
CA GLY A 129 -19.38 8.45 -21.50
C GLY A 129 -18.25 9.37 -21.99
N ASN A 130 -17.26 9.68 -21.17
CA ASN A 130 -16.06 10.38 -21.62
C ASN A 130 -14.89 9.39 -21.65
N GLY A 131 -14.60 8.86 -22.84
CA GLY A 131 -13.50 7.91 -23.05
C GLY A 131 -12.18 8.42 -22.46
N GLY A 132 -11.80 7.87 -21.30
CA GLY A 132 -10.53 8.17 -20.65
C GLY A 132 -9.37 7.43 -21.32
N ILE A 133 -8.15 7.91 -21.08
CA ILE A 133 -6.91 7.34 -21.65
C ILE A 133 -6.59 5.98 -21.02
N THR A 134 -7.12 5.69 -19.82
CA THR A 134 -6.91 4.43 -19.09
C THR A 134 -8.05 3.47 -19.31
N ALA A 135 -7.74 2.19 -19.58
CA ALA A 135 -8.76 1.14 -19.68
C ALA A 135 -9.41 0.91 -18.31
N LEU A 136 -10.75 0.89 -18.28
CA LEU A 136 -11.52 0.53 -17.09
C LEU A 136 -11.33 -0.96 -16.78
N PRO A 137 -10.88 -1.32 -15.55
CA PRO A 137 -10.80 -2.72 -15.16
C PRO A 137 -12.21 -3.31 -14.95
N SER A 138 -12.35 -4.62 -15.10
CA SER A 138 -13.55 -5.29 -14.62
C SER A 138 -13.62 -5.24 -13.09
N LEU A 139 -14.82 -5.28 -12.50
CA LEU A 139 -14.99 -5.31 -11.04
C LEU A 139 -14.25 -6.50 -10.40
N ARG A 140 -14.15 -7.62 -11.12
CA ARG A 140 -13.33 -8.78 -10.71
C ARG A 140 -11.84 -8.44 -10.63
N GLN A 141 -11.30 -7.67 -11.58
CA GLN A 141 -9.90 -7.23 -11.53
C GLN A 141 -9.65 -6.26 -10.36
N ALA A 142 -10.57 -5.32 -10.15
CA ALA A 142 -10.49 -4.39 -9.03
C ALA A 142 -10.49 -5.13 -7.69
N CYS A 143 -11.38 -6.10 -7.50
CA CYS A 143 -11.42 -6.94 -6.31
C CYS A 143 -10.12 -7.71 -6.11
N LYS A 144 -9.53 -8.31 -7.16
CA LYS A 144 -8.22 -8.99 -7.07
C LYS A 144 -7.08 -8.04 -6.70
N MET A 145 -7.11 -6.80 -7.17
CA MET A 145 -6.13 -5.77 -6.78
C MET A 145 -6.28 -5.39 -5.31
N GLU A 146 -7.51 -5.28 -4.79
CA GLU A 146 -7.76 -5.06 -3.37
C GLU A 146 -7.33 -6.26 -2.51
N THR A 147 -7.53 -7.50 -3.00
CA THR A 147 -6.99 -8.71 -2.36
C THR A 147 -5.46 -8.66 -2.26
N ALA A 148 -4.79 -8.23 -3.33
CA ALA A 148 -3.33 -8.07 -3.32
C ALA A 148 -2.90 -6.98 -2.33
N CYS A 149 -3.60 -5.83 -2.28
CA CYS A 149 -3.34 -4.77 -1.31
C CYS A 149 -3.53 -5.25 0.14
N LEU A 150 -4.57 -6.04 0.39
CA LEU A 150 -4.81 -6.64 1.71
C LEU A 150 -3.67 -7.58 2.12
N ALA A 151 -3.29 -8.51 1.24
CA ALA A 151 -2.21 -9.46 1.50
C ALA A 151 -0.88 -8.74 1.77
N VAL A 152 -0.53 -7.77 0.92
CA VAL A 152 0.71 -6.98 1.06
C VAL A 152 0.69 -6.14 2.34
N SER A 153 -0.47 -5.59 2.72
CA SER A 153 -0.61 -4.81 3.96
C SER A 153 -0.42 -5.67 5.20
N ILE A 154 -0.87 -6.93 5.18
CA ILE A 154 -0.65 -7.89 6.28
C ILE A 154 0.84 -8.26 6.38
N VAL A 155 1.53 -8.43 5.25
CA VAL A 155 2.98 -8.73 5.23
C VAL A 155 3.81 -7.55 5.71
N ALA A 156 3.34 -6.31 5.51
CA ALA A 156 4.05 -5.09 5.89
C ALA A 156 4.04 -4.82 7.41
N VAL A 157 3.08 -5.39 8.14
CA VAL A 157 2.91 -5.26 9.61
C VAL A 157 3.73 -6.29 10.35
#